data_612037517623df693415b0f115b7880a
#
_entry.id   612037517623df693415b0f115b7880a
#
_cell.length_a   1.000
_cell.length_b   1.000
_cell.length_c   1.000
_cell.angle_alpha   90.00
_cell.angle_beta   90.00
_cell.angle_gamma   90.00
#
_symmetry.space_group_name_H-M   'P 1'
#
loop_
_entity.id
_entity.type
_entity.pdbx_description
1 polymer ?
#
loop_
_entity_poly.entity_id
_entity_poly.type
_entity_poly.pdbx_seq_one_letter_code
_entity_poly.pdbx_strand_id
1 'polypeptide(L)'
;MGQSALRNISVFGSSPDYKGILNSLPVNVLTCDPNSLVIDYANNASIQTLNEIQDLLPAGVSGNNIVGQNIDIFHKKPSYQRDLLSKPENLPHSAIIRLGEHMLDLHIDAAYSGNKVKKLILSWSVCTERERLQIMVDNMPINIMMADPKSFEINYLNKTSLKTLKSIEHLLPVKADDVLGSCVDVFHKVPTHQRKILGDPNNLPYRSKINLGEQILDLNVAPILDKNGYYIGPMVSWS
;
A
#
# COMPACT_ATOMS: atom_id res chain seq x y z
N MET A 1 -14.77 52.36 25.08
CA MET A 1 -15.89 51.84 24.25
C MET A 1 -15.43 51.86 22.80
N GLY A 2 -15.16 50.73 22.24
CA GLY A 2 -14.71 50.56 20.87
C GLY A 2 -14.93 49.11 20.49
N GLN A 3 -16.16 48.77 20.02
CA GLN A 3 -16.49 47.45 19.50
C GLN A 3 -15.77 47.28 18.14
N SER A 4 -14.80 46.39 18.12
CA SER A 4 -14.19 45.90 16.90
C SER A 4 -15.18 44.96 16.19
N ALA A 5 -15.77 45.45 15.11
CA ALA A 5 -16.59 44.66 14.21
C ALA A 5 -15.72 43.64 13.46
N LEU A 6 -15.75 42.38 13.85
CA LEU A 6 -15.26 41.29 13.05
C LEU A 6 -16.11 41.20 11.78
N ARG A 7 -15.59 41.71 10.66
CA ARG A 7 -16.17 41.50 9.33
C ARG A 7 -16.04 40.00 9.00
N ASN A 8 -17.15 39.28 9.04
CA ASN A 8 -17.27 37.98 8.41
C ASN A 8 -17.03 38.16 6.90
N ILE A 9 -15.85 37.85 6.44
CA ILE A 9 -15.57 37.72 5.02
C ILE A 9 -16.15 36.37 4.60
N SER A 10 -17.37 36.35 4.11
CA SER A 10 -17.95 35.24 3.36
C SER A 10 -17.25 35.20 2.00
N VAL A 11 -16.21 34.38 1.87
CA VAL A 11 -15.38 34.30 0.66
C VAL A 11 -15.95 33.34 -0.38
N PHE A 12 -17.00 32.55 -0.08
CA PHE A 12 -17.60 31.62 -1.03
C PHE A 12 -19.12 31.71 -1.03
N GLY A 13 -19.65 32.37 -2.04
CA GLY A 13 -21.10 32.55 -2.26
C GLY A 13 -21.83 31.36 -2.89
N SER A 14 -21.24 30.15 -2.96
CA SER A 14 -21.88 28.91 -3.39
C SER A 14 -21.25 27.72 -2.66
N SER A 15 -22.04 26.67 -2.40
CA SER A 15 -21.51 25.42 -1.89
C SER A 15 -20.38 24.94 -2.81
N PRO A 16 -19.24 24.46 -2.28
CA PRO A 16 -18.17 23.93 -3.12
C PRO A 16 -18.68 22.89 -4.11
N ASP A 17 -18.27 22.98 -5.37
CA ASP A 17 -18.58 21.96 -6.38
C ASP A 17 -17.75 20.69 -6.12
N TYR A 18 -18.16 19.92 -5.14
CA TYR A 18 -17.49 18.66 -4.79
C TYR A 18 -17.44 17.66 -5.95
N LYS A 19 -18.45 17.65 -6.84
CA LYS A 19 -18.47 16.77 -8.00
C LYS A 19 -17.42 17.20 -9.03
N GLY A 20 -17.30 18.47 -9.30
CA GLY A 20 -16.25 19.01 -10.17
C GLY A 20 -14.85 18.69 -9.65
N ILE A 21 -14.64 18.85 -8.33
CA ILE A 21 -13.38 18.50 -7.67
C ILE A 21 -13.08 17.01 -7.85
N LEU A 22 -14.01 16.10 -7.50
CA LEU A 22 -13.81 14.66 -7.62
C LEU A 22 -13.59 14.22 -9.07
N ASN A 23 -14.28 14.84 -10.04
CA ASN A 23 -14.10 14.55 -11.47
C ASN A 23 -12.74 14.97 -12.02
N SER A 24 -12.05 15.92 -11.37
CA SER A 24 -10.70 16.36 -11.76
C SER A 24 -9.59 15.49 -11.17
N LEU A 25 -9.91 14.61 -10.20
CA LEU A 25 -8.91 13.75 -9.58
C LEU A 25 -8.52 12.60 -10.52
N PRO A 26 -7.21 12.30 -10.64
CA PRO A 26 -6.73 11.14 -11.42
C PRO A 26 -6.81 9.81 -10.64
N VAL A 27 -7.65 9.77 -9.62
CA VAL A 27 -7.88 8.60 -8.76
C VAL A 27 -9.32 8.13 -8.98
N ASN A 28 -9.52 6.83 -9.12
CA ASN A 28 -10.87 6.28 -9.25
C ASN A 28 -11.62 6.41 -7.92
N VAL A 29 -12.79 7.03 -7.98
CA VAL A 29 -13.68 7.23 -6.83
C VAL A 29 -15.09 6.82 -7.17
N LEU A 30 -15.67 5.96 -6.32
CA LEU A 30 -17.09 5.63 -6.29
C LEU A 30 -17.66 6.02 -4.93
N THR A 31 -18.93 6.39 -4.88
CA THR A 31 -19.65 6.46 -3.61
C THR A 31 -20.93 5.63 -3.67
N CYS A 32 -21.35 5.12 -2.52
CA CYS A 32 -22.64 4.45 -2.40
C CYS A 32 -23.37 4.85 -1.14
N ASP A 33 -24.69 4.65 -1.17
CA ASP A 33 -25.54 4.79 -0.01
C ASP A 33 -25.24 3.68 1.02
N PRO A 34 -25.01 4.00 2.29
CA PRO A 34 -24.57 3.01 3.28
C PRO A 34 -25.66 1.96 3.64
N ASN A 35 -26.94 2.23 3.36
CA ASN A 35 -28.02 1.31 3.70
C ASN A 35 -28.38 0.39 2.53
N SER A 36 -28.59 0.97 1.35
CA SER A 36 -28.96 0.22 0.15
C SER A 36 -27.76 -0.39 -0.57
N LEU A 37 -26.55 0.14 -0.35
CA LEU A 37 -25.32 -0.20 -1.05
C LEU A 37 -25.41 0.02 -2.58
N VAL A 38 -26.29 0.93 -3.00
CA VAL A 38 -26.40 1.37 -4.40
C VAL A 38 -25.36 2.44 -4.66
N ILE A 39 -24.62 2.28 -5.74
CA ILE A 39 -23.63 3.26 -6.22
C ILE A 39 -24.38 4.49 -6.72
N ASP A 40 -24.13 5.64 -6.12
CA ASP A 40 -24.82 6.91 -6.44
C ASP A 40 -23.92 7.95 -7.09
N TYR A 41 -22.61 7.65 -7.17
CA TYR A 41 -21.66 8.51 -7.88
C TYR A 41 -20.42 7.70 -8.32
N ALA A 42 -19.92 8.04 -9.51
CA ALA A 42 -18.63 7.64 -10.04
C ALA A 42 -17.95 8.85 -10.66
N ASN A 43 -16.68 9.09 -10.38
CA ASN A 43 -15.94 10.13 -11.05
C ASN A 43 -15.46 9.71 -12.45
N ASN A 44 -14.99 10.66 -13.24
CA ASN A 44 -14.56 10.40 -14.63
C ASN A 44 -13.46 9.32 -14.72
N ALA A 45 -12.51 9.33 -13.80
CA ALA A 45 -11.45 8.31 -13.75
C ALA A 45 -12.02 6.90 -13.54
N SER A 46 -12.96 6.74 -12.58
CA SER A 46 -13.64 5.44 -12.38
C SER A 46 -14.41 4.97 -13.61
N ILE A 47 -15.14 5.87 -14.25
CA ILE A 47 -15.90 5.52 -15.46
C ILE A 47 -14.97 5.03 -16.56
N GLN A 48 -13.88 5.76 -16.79
CA GLN A 48 -12.88 5.39 -17.79
C GLN A 48 -12.26 4.03 -17.49
N THR A 49 -11.72 3.84 -16.28
CA THR A 49 -11.07 2.58 -15.90
C THR A 49 -12.03 1.39 -15.95
N LEU A 50 -13.29 1.55 -15.50
CA LEU A 50 -14.29 0.50 -15.59
C LEU A 50 -14.64 0.13 -17.06
N ASN A 51 -14.62 1.10 -17.98
CA ASN A 51 -14.80 0.82 -19.40
C ASN A 51 -13.60 0.06 -20.00
N GLU A 52 -12.37 0.38 -19.54
CA GLU A 52 -11.15 -0.32 -19.98
C GLU A 52 -11.12 -1.80 -19.54
N ILE A 53 -11.73 -2.12 -18.39
CA ILE A 53 -11.82 -3.50 -17.86
C ILE A 53 -13.21 -4.10 -17.99
N GLN A 54 -14.04 -3.59 -18.90
CA GLN A 54 -15.47 -3.94 -19.02
C GLN A 54 -15.69 -5.45 -19.20
N ASP A 55 -14.83 -6.14 -19.93
CA ASP A 55 -14.94 -7.58 -20.20
C ASP A 55 -14.82 -8.44 -18.92
N LEU A 56 -14.32 -7.88 -17.85
CA LEU A 56 -14.16 -8.55 -16.55
C LEU A 56 -15.29 -8.22 -15.57
N LEU A 57 -16.15 -7.26 -15.91
CA LEU A 57 -17.30 -6.88 -15.08
C LEU A 57 -18.46 -7.86 -15.26
N PRO A 58 -19.42 -7.88 -14.33
CA PRO A 58 -20.65 -8.65 -14.51
C PRO A 58 -21.36 -8.28 -15.83
N ALA A 59 -22.01 -9.25 -16.46
CA ALA A 59 -22.67 -9.06 -17.75
C ALA A 59 -23.62 -7.84 -17.75
N GLY A 60 -23.45 -6.96 -18.74
CA GLY A 60 -24.24 -5.75 -18.89
C GLY A 60 -23.80 -4.56 -18.01
N VAL A 61 -22.74 -4.71 -17.23
CA VAL A 61 -22.16 -3.62 -16.40
C VAL A 61 -20.98 -2.97 -17.13
N SER A 62 -20.93 -1.65 -17.09
CA SER A 62 -19.84 -0.83 -17.64
C SER A 62 -19.66 0.43 -16.80
N GLY A 63 -18.60 1.17 -17.04
CA GLY A 63 -18.41 2.48 -16.40
C GLY A 63 -19.57 3.44 -16.67
N ASN A 64 -20.21 3.35 -17.84
CA ASN A 64 -21.30 4.26 -18.21
C ASN A 64 -22.64 4.00 -17.49
N ASN A 65 -22.82 2.79 -16.94
CA ASN A 65 -24.03 2.42 -16.18
C ASN A 65 -23.76 1.93 -14.77
N ILE A 66 -22.55 2.20 -14.24
CA ILE A 66 -22.15 1.80 -12.89
C ILE A 66 -22.97 2.50 -11.80
N VAL A 67 -23.35 3.76 -12.02
CA VAL A 67 -24.26 4.49 -11.11
C VAL A 67 -25.65 3.88 -11.19
N GLY A 68 -26.23 3.57 -10.05
CA GLY A 68 -27.50 2.86 -9.91
C GLY A 68 -27.32 1.34 -9.69
N GLN A 69 -26.13 0.79 -9.92
CA GLN A 69 -25.86 -0.61 -9.61
C GLN A 69 -25.69 -0.82 -8.10
N ASN A 70 -26.13 -1.98 -7.60
CA ASN A 70 -25.83 -2.38 -6.23
C ASN A 70 -24.47 -3.09 -6.19
N ILE A 71 -23.64 -2.80 -5.18
CA ILE A 71 -22.32 -3.42 -5.07
C ILE A 71 -22.37 -4.95 -4.95
N ASP A 72 -23.48 -5.51 -4.55
CA ASP A 72 -23.67 -6.95 -4.42
C ASP A 72 -23.36 -7.72 -5.70
N ILE A 73 -23.60 -7.10 -6.87
CA ILE A 73 -23.33 -7.75 -8.17
C ILE A 73 -21.86 -8.11 -8.38
N PHE A 74 -20.94 -7.46 -7.66
CA PHE A 74 -19.49 -7.72 -7.73
C PHE A 74 -19.03 -8.78 -6.73
N HIS A 75 -19.91 -9.25 -5.82
CA HIS A 75 -19.51 -10.07 -4.69
C HIS A 75 -20.16 -11.45 -4.74
N LYS A 76 -19.32 -12.49 -4.60
CA LYS A 76 -19.81 -13.89 -4.52
C LYS A 76 -20.62 -14.17 -3.25
N LYS A 77 -20.37 -13.42 -2.17
CA LYS A 77 -21.05 -13.53 -0.87
C LYS A 77 -21.44 -12.13 -0.39
N PRO A 78 -22.50 -11.52 -0.94
CA PRO A 78 -22.89 -10.15 -0.62
C PRO A 78 -23.16 -9.90 0.88
N SER A 79 -23.65 -10.91 1.60
CA SER A 79 -23.93 -10.80 3.05
C SER A 79 -22.68 -10.46 3.86
N TYR A 80 -21.52 -10.95 3.45
CA TYR A 80 -20.25 -10.64 4.13
C TYR A 80 -19.88 -9.16 3.97
N GLN A 81 -19.97 -8.61 2.74
CA GLN A 81 -19.70 -7.20 2.49
C GLN A 81 -20.71 -6.29 3.19
N ARG A 82 -21.99 -6.69 3.21
CA ARG A 82 -23.02 -5.95 3.94
C ARG A 82 -22.72 -5.89 5.44
N ASP A 83 -22.34 -7.01 6.05
CA ASP A 83 -21.95 -7.02 7.47
C ASP A 83 -20.70 -6.19 7.75
N LEU A 84 -19.67 -6.30 6.90
CA LEU A 84 -18.43 -5.53 7.01
C LEU A 84 -18.70 -4.03 6.96
N LEU A 85 -19.43 -3.57 5.93
CA LEU A 85 -19.64 -2.15 5.63
C LEU A 85 -20.72 -1.50 6.52
N SER A 86 -21.55 -2.29 7.19
CA SER A 86 -22.57 -1.79 8.13
C SER A 86 -22.00 -1.32 9.47
N LYS A 87 -20.75 -1.70 9.77
CA LYS A 87 -20.10 -1.45 11.06
C LYS A 87 -19.01 -0.37 10.89
N PRO A 88 -19.22 0.86 11.41
CA PRO A 88 -18.26 1.95 11.29
C PRO A 88 -16.86 1.61 11.84
N GLU A 89 -16.77 0.73 12.82
CA GLU A 89 -15.51 0.26 13.42
C GLU A 89 -14.64 -0.55 12.44
N ASN A 90 -15.20 -1.06 11.36
CA ASN A 90 -14.47 -1.77 10.32
C ASN A 90 -13.87 -0.83 9.27
N LEU A 91 -14.15 0.47 9.34
CA LEU A 91 -13.67 1.48 8.40
C LEU A 91 -12.59 2.38 9.04
N PRO A 92 -11.57 2.79 8.28
CA PRO A 92 -11.35 2.47 6.89
C PRO A 92 -10.96 1.00 6.66
N HIS A 93 -11.34 0.44 5.50
CA HIS A 93 -11.02 -0.92 5.10
C HIS A 93 -10.26 -0.92 3.78
N SER A 94 -9.16 -1.67 3.72
CA SER A 94 -8.34 -1.82 2.51
C SER A 94 -8.23 -3.29 2.12
N ALA A 95 -8.26 -3.56 0.82
CA ALA A 95 -8.12 -4.90 0.28
C ALA A 95 -7.53 -4.88 -1.12
N ILE A 96 -6.67 -5.86 -1.42
CA ILE A 96 -6.27 -6.15 -2.79
C ILE A 96 -7.11 -7.34 -3.26
N ILE A 97 -7.88 -7.15 -4.33
CA ILE A 97 -8.73 -8.19 -4.91
C ILE A 97 -8.25 -8.56 -6.31
N ARG A 98 -8.60 -9.78 -6.74
CA ARG A 98 -8.35 -10.23 -8.10
C ARG A 98 -9.64 -10.19 -8.91
N LEU A 99 -9.57 -9.51 -10.07
CA LEU A 99 -10.63 -9.46 -11.07
C LEU A 99 -10.07 -9.93 -12.42
N GLY A 100 -10.36 -11.19 -12.80
CA GLY A 100 -9.73 -11.81 -13.97
C GLY A 100 -8.20 -11.85 -13.83
N GLU A 101 -7.52 -11.23 -14.78
CA GLU A 101 -6.04 -11.08 -14.76
C GLU A 101 -5.56 -9.81 -14.04
N HIS A 102 -6.47 -8.89 -13.70
CA HIS A 102 -6.14 -7.67 -12.98
C HIS A 102 -6.20 -7.84 -11.45
N MET A 103 -5.36 -7.08 -10.77
CA MET A 103 -5.40 -6.88 -9.33
C MET A 103 -5.82 -5.44 -9.06
N LEU A 104 -6.78 -5.28 -8.16
CA LEU A 104 -7.36 -3.99 -7.79
C LEU A 104 -7.05 -3.70 -6.33
N ASP A 105 -6.47 -2.55 -6.06
CA ASP A 105 -6.26 -2.01 -4.72
C ASP A 105 -7.48 -1.16 -4.35
N LEU A 106 -8.18 -1.54 -3.30
CA LEU A 106 -9.42 -0.93 -2.84
C LEU A 106 -9.21 -0.32 -1.47
N HIS A 107 -9.65 0.91 -1.29
CA HIS A 107 -9.71 1.58 0.00
C HIS A 107 -11.10 2.15 0.21
N ILE A 108 -11.80 1.66 1.23
CA ILE A 108 -13.17 2.03 1.56
C ILE A 108 -13.16 2.81 2.86
N ASP A 109 -13.77 3.99 2.83
CA ASP A 109 -13.94 4.85 3.99
C ASP A 109 -15.38 5.38 4.04
N ALA A 110 -15.72 6.12 5.09
CA ALA A 110 -17.03 6.68 5.28
C ALA A 110 -17.00 8.20 5.46
N ALA A 111 -17.94 8.89 4.80
CA ALA A 111 -18.24 10.28 5.12
C ALA A 111 -19.31 10.37 6.19
N TYR A 112 -19.07 11.15 7.22
CA TYR A 112 -19.93 11.28 8.38
C TYR A 112 -20.67 12.62 8.41
N SER A 113 -21.85 12.62 9.05
CA SER A 113 -22.54 13.82 9.52
C SER A 113 -22.94 13.59 10.98
N GLY A 114 -22.24 14.26 11.89
CA GLY A 114 -22.23 13.86 13.30
C GLY A 114 -21.72 12.43 13.43
N ASN A 115 -22.45 11.59 14.17
CA ASN A 115 -22.07 10.19 14.37
C ASN A 115 -22.70 9.21 13.34
N LYS A 116 -23.31 9.74 12.27
CA LYS A 116 -23.97 8.89 11.26
C LYS A 116 -23.17 8.84 9.97
N VAL A 117 -22.93 7.63 9.47
CA VAL A 117 -22.40 7.41 8.13
C VAL A 117 -23.40 7.92 7.10
N LYS A 118 -22.96 8.81 6.22
CA LYS A 118 -23.77 9.40 5.14
C LYS A 118 -23.47 8.80 3.78
N LYS A 119 -22.23 8.45 3.55
CA LYS A 119 -21.76 7.84 2.32
C LYS A 119 -20.63 6.88 2.64
N LEU A 120 -20.56 5.79 1.89
CA LEU A 120 -19.35 5.02 1.75
C LEU A 120 -18.59 5.53 0.53
N ILE A 121 -17.29 5.66 0.66
CA ILE A 121 -16.39 6.18 -0.37
C ILE A 121 -15.39 5.08 -0.69
N LEU A 122 -15.35 4.64 -1.93
CA LEU A 122 -14.32 3.74 -2.44
C LEU A 122 -13.36 4.52 -3.31
N SER A 123 -12.10 4.57 -2.92
CA SER A 123 -11.00 4.90 -3.83
C SER A 123 -10.30 3.62 -4.25
N TRP A 124 -9.92 3.51 -5.52
CA TRP A 124 -9.39 2.28 -6.05
C TRP A 124 -8.47 2.48 -7.25
N SER A 125 -7.63 1.49 -7.53
CA SER A 125 -6.74 1.51 -8.70
C SER A 125 -6.43 0.10 -9.19
N VAL A 126 -6.07 -0.02 -10.46
CA VAL A 126 -5.48 -1.25 -11.01
C VAL A 126 -4.01 -1.27 -10.59
N CYS A 127 -3.61 -2.28 -9.82
CA CYS A 127 -2.26 -2.42 -9.26
C CYS A 127 -1.52 -3.66 -9.79
N THR A 128 -1.99 -4.26 -10.87
CA THR A 128 -1.52 -5.55 -11.40
C THR A 128 0.00 -5.62 -11.54
N GLU A 129 0.62 -4.66 -12.19
CA GLU A 129 2.07 -4.68 -12.43
C GLU A 129 2.86 -4.51 -11.12
N ARG A 130 2.43 -3.60 -10.24
CA ARG A 130 3.04 -3.42 -8.91
C ARG A 130 3.01 -4.73 -8.12
N GLU A 131 1.85 -5.39 -8.07
CA GLU A 131 1.67 -6.64 -7.34
C GLU A 131 2.43 -7.81 -7.98
N ARG A 132 2.48 -7.89 -9.32
CA ARG A 132 3.29 -8.89 -10.02
C ARG A 132 4.77 -8.76 -9.67
N LEU A 133 5.32 -7.54 -9.71
CA LEU A 133 6.71 -7.28 -9.34
C LEU A 133 6.98 -7.65 -7.87
N GLN A 134 6.08 -7.27 -6.96
CA GLN A 134 6.18 -7.63 -5.55
C GLN A 134 6.17 -9.16 -5.36
N ILE A 135 5.22 -9.86 -5.97
CA ILE A 135 5.11 -11.31 -5.92
C ILE A 135 6.38 -11.97 -6.51
N MET A 136 6.91 -11.41 -7.61
CA MET A 136 8.12 -11.92 -8.22
C MET A 136 9.32 -11.83 -7.27
N VAL A 137 9.55 -10.67 -6.66
CA VAL A 137 10.65 -10.48 -5.70
C VAL A 137 10.48 -11.33 -4.46
N ASP A 138 9.24 -11.43 -3.94
CA ASP A 138 8.92 -12.26 -2.78
C ASP A 138 9.19 -13.75 -2.99
N ASN A 139 9.04 -14.24 -4.22
CA ASN A 139 9.24 -15.65 -4.55
C ASN A 139 10.58 -15.92 -5.26
N MET A 140 11.48 -14.94 -5.37
CA MET A 140 12.83 -15.20 -5.85
C MET A 140 13.52 -16.25 -4.98
N PRO A 141 14.25 -17.23 -5.58
CA PRO A 141 14.93 -18.30 -4.83
C PRO A 141 16.25 -17.84 -4.20
N ILE A 142 16.37 -16.56 -3.91
CA ILE A 142 17.50 -15.93 -3.21
C ILE A 142 16.95 -15.12 -2.04
N ASN A 143 17.72 -15.06 -0.96
CA ASN A 143 17.35 -14.21 0.18
C ASN A 143 17.61 -12.75 -0.17
N ILE A 144 16.63 -11.88 0.02
CA ILE A 144 16.70 -10.44 -0.24
C ILE A 144 16.19 -9.68 0.99
N MET A 145 16.95 -8.67 1.38
CA MET A 145 16.63 -7.75 2.47
C MET A 145 16.99 -6.33 2.01
N MET A 146 16.22 -5.32 2.44
CA MET A 146 16.55 -3.91 2.25
C MET A 146 16.46 -3.17 3.57
N ALA A 147 17.24 -2.08 3.69
CA ALA A 147 17.18 -1.18 4.82
C ALA A 147 17.07 0.28 4.36
N ASP A 148 16.53 1.12 5.23
CA ASP A 148 16.53 2.56 5.05
C ASP A 148 17.97 3.10 5.21
N PRO A 149 18.45 3.97 4.31
CA PRO A 149 19.86 4.42 4.34
C PRO A 149 20.17 5.40 5.47
N LYS A 150 19.16 5.92 6.20
CA LYS A 150 19.33 6.90 7.28
C LYS A 150 19.08 6.30 8.65
N SER A 151 17.93 5.63 8.83
CA SER A 151 17.59 4.96 10.09
C SER A 151 18.28 3.61 10.24
N PHE A 152 18.66 2.97 9.13
CA PHE A 152 19.18 1.61 9.06
C PHE A 152 18.19 0.55 9.55
N GLU A 153 16.91 0.89 9.53
CA GLU A 153 15.81 -0.02 9.79
C GLU A 153 15.58 -0.92 8.59
N ILE A 154 15.45 -2.22 8.83
CA ILE A 154 15.11 -3.20 7.78
C ILE A 154 13.65 -2.99 7.41
N ASN A 155 13.43 -2.47 6.21
CA ASN A 155 12.10 -2.08 5.71
C ASN A 155 11.54 -3.06 4.68
N TYR A 156 12.32 -4.06 4.25
CA TYR A 156 11.87 -5.11 3.36
C TYR A 156 12.62 -6.43 3.61
N LEU A 157 11.87 -7.52 3.54
CA LEU A 157 12.33 -8.91 3.54
C LEU A 157 11.48 -9.71 2.55
N ASN A 158 12.09 -10.44 1.61
CA ASN A 158 11.31 -11.36 0.78
C ASN A 158 10.95 -12.65 1.55
N LYS A 159 9.98 -13.40 1.04
CA LYS A 159 9.51 -14.64 1.68
C LYS A 159 10.60 -15.68 1.85
N THR A 160 11.54 -15.75 0.90
CA THR A 160 12.69 -16.66 0.96
C THR A 160 13.60 -16.29 2.12
N SER A 161 13.91 -15.02 2.32
CA SER A 161 14.68 -14.55 3.48
C SER A 161 14.01 -14.90 4.80
N LEU A 162 12.70 -14.63 4.93
CA LEU A 162 11.98 -14.93 6.17
C LEU A 162 12.00 -16.45 6.47
N LYS A 163 11.80 -17.28 5.44
CA LYS A 163 11.87 -18.75 5.58
C LYS A 163 13.26 -19.20 6.04
N THR A 164 14.32 -18.66 5.44
CA THR A 164 15.69 -19.01 5.81
C THR A 164 16.02 -18.51 7.21
N LEU A 165 15.65 -17.27 7.57
CA LEU A 165 15.85 -16.74 8.92
C LEU A 165 15.15 -17.60 9.99
N LYS A 166 13.93 -18.08 9.72
CA LYS A 166 13.22 -19.01 10.61
C LYS A 166 13.98 -20.34 10.81
N SER A 167 14.65 -20.84 9.78
CA SER A 167 15.43 -22.09 9.90
C SER A 167 16.71 -21.93 10.73
N ILE A 168 17.25 -20.72 10.84
CA ILE A 168 18.46 -20.38 11.61
C ILE A 168 18.17 -19.47 12.81
N GLU A 169 16.90 -19.35 13.23
CA GLU A 169 16.46 -18.42 14.26
C GLU A 169 17.25 -18.56 15.57
N HIS A 170 17.63 -19.79 15.93
CA HIS A 170 18.43 -20.07 17.12
C HIS A 170 19.82 -19.44 17.11
N LEU A 171 20.30 -18.96 15.96
CA LEU A 171 21.59 -18.24 15.78
C LEU A 171 21.42 -16.72 15.72
N LEU A 172 20.18 -16.22 15.65
CA LEU A 172 19.90 -14.80 15.49
C LEU A 172 19.82 -14.07 16.85
N PRO A 173 20.17 -12.78 16.90
CA PRO A 173 20.00 -11.97 18.10
C PRO A 173 18.54 -11.56 18.38
N VAL A 174 17.64 -11.72 17.39
CA VAL A 174 16.21 -11.41 17.44
C VAL A 174 15.42 -12.54 16.76
N LYS A 175 14.11 -12.64 17.03
CA LYS A 175 13.27 -13.61 16.33
C LYS A 175 13.16 -13.27 14.84
N ALA A 176 13.00 -14.28 14.00
CA ALA A 176 12.91 -14.10 12.57
C ALA A 176 11.75 -13.16 12.15
N ASP A 177 10.62 -13.24 12.86
CA ASP A 177 9.47 -12.36 12.60
C ASP A 177 9.70 -10.90 13.06
N ASP A 178 10.67 -10.65 13.94
CA ASP A 178 11.02 -9.32 14.46
C ASP A 178 12.19 -8.67 13.67
N VAL A 179 12.73 -9.37 12.67
CA VAL A 179 13.81 -8.83 11.80
C VAL A 179 13.32 -7.66 10.97
N LEU A 180 12.13 -7.76 10.38
CA LEU A 180 11.49 -6.63 9.70
C LEU A 180 11.15 -5.55 10.75
N GLY A 181 11.57 -4.31 10.52
CA GLY A 181 11.44 -3.20 11.47
C GLY A 181 12.58 -3.08 12.46
N SER A 182 13.48 -4.09 12.56
CA SER A 182 14.69 -3.97 13.41
C SER A 182 15.78 -3.15 12.72
N CYS A 183 16.65 -2.53 13.52
CA CYS A 183 17.83 -1.85 12.99
C CYS A 183 18.92 -2.89 12.63
N VAL A 184 19.61 -2.69 11.49
CA VAL A 184 20.76 -3.55 11.11
C VAL A 184 21.84 -3.65 12.20
N ASP A 185 21.92 -2.67 13.08
CA ASP A 185 22.90 -2.61 14.16
C ASP A 185 22.85 -3.83 15.09
N VAL A 186 21.66 -4.42 15.29
CA VAL A 186 21.48 -5.58 16.19
C VAL A 186 22.26 -6.82 15.71
N PHE A 187 22.60 -6.87 14.43
CA PHE A 187 23.37 -7.96 13.83
C PHE A 187 24.87 -7.70 13.77
N HIS A 188 25.35 -6.52 14.22
CA HIS A 188 26.72 -6.10 14.03
C HIS A 188 27.43 -5.72 15.32
N LYS A 189 28.64 -6.28 15.54
CA LYS A 189 29.47 -5.96 16.72
C LYS A 189 29.97 -4.52 16.74
N VAL A 190 30.15 -3.91 15.54
CA VAL A 190 30.63 -2.53 15.36
C VAL A 190 29.68 -1.79 14.43
N PRO A 191 28.53 -1.34 14.93
CA PRO A 191 27.48 -0.70 14.11
C PRO A 191 27.95 0.52 13.32
N THR A 192 28.83 1.32 13.89
CA THR A 192 29.37 2.53 13.24
C THR A 192 30.10 2.24 11.93
N HIS A 193 30.78 1.11 11.85
CA HIS A 193 31.44 0.67 10.62
C HIS A 193 30.42 0.32 9.53
N GLN A 194 29.37 -0.43 9.88
CA GLN A 194 28.31 -0.83 8.95
C GLN A 194 27.53 0.39 8.46
N ARG A 195 27.16 1.30 9.37
CA ARG A 195 26.48 2.55 9.01
C ARG A 195 27.29 3.38 8.01
N LYS A 196 28.62 3.43 8.16
CA LYS A 196 29.49 4.12 7.19
C LYS A 196 29.46 3.46 5.81
N ILE A 197 29.43 2.12 5.74
CA ILE A 197 29.36 1.40 4.45
C ILE A 197 27.98 1.56 3.83
N LEU A 198 26.92 1.28 4.59
CA LEU A 198 25.54 1.21 4.07
C LEU A 198 24.91 2.59 3.85
N GLY A 199 25.41 3.63 4.49
CA GLY A 199 24.86 5.00 4.36
C GLY A 199 25.37 5.76 3.13
N ASP A 200 26.41 5.29 2.44
CA ASP A 200 26.97 5.93 1.26
C ASP A 200 27.00 4.94 0.08
N PRO A 201 26.23 5.20 -1.00
CA PRO A 201 26.22 4.32 -2.17
C PRO A 201 27.58 4.15 -2.86
N ASN A 202 28.52 5.08 -2.67
CA ASN A 202 29.87 4.99 -3.24
C ASN A 202 30.72 3.89 -2.58
N ASN A 203 30.34 3.42 -1.39
CA ASN A 203 30.97 2.28 -0.70
C ASN A 203 30.42 0.92 -1.18
N LEU A 204 29.45 0.94 -2.09
CA LEU A 204 28.77 -0.24 -2.60
C LEU A 204 29.07 -0.42 -4.10
N PRO A 205 29.07 -1.65 -4.65
CA PRO A 205 28.68 -2.90 -3.98
C PRO A 205 29.77 -3.40 -3.00
N TYR A 206 29.31 -4.08 -1.94
CA TYR A 206 30.17 -4.66 -0.92
C TYR A 206 29.84 -6.15 -0.73
N ARG A 207 30.87 -6.99 -0.69
CA ARG A 207 30.73 -8.44 -0.46
C ARG A 207 31.45 -8.86 0.80
N SER A 208 30.84 -9.74 1.55
CA SER A 208 31.43 -10.28 2.78
C SER A 208 30.90 -11.68 3.07
N LYS A 209 31.75 -12.50 3.66
CA LYS A 209 31.33 -13.75 4.31
C LYS A 209 31.32 -13.54 5.81
N ILE A 210 30.23 -13.91 6.45
CA ILE A 210 30.09 -13.83 7.90
C ILE A 210 29.84 -15.22 8.47
N ASN A 211 30.43 -15.49 9.64
CA ASN A 211 30.16 -16.70 10.42
C ASN A 211 29.01 -16.43 11.40
N LEU A 212 27.97 -17.22 11.33
CA LEU A 212 26.83 -17.17 12.22
C LEU A 212 26.66 -18.55 12.86
N GLY A 213 27.28 -18.76 14.02
CA GLY A 213 27.40 -20.10 14.61
C GLY A 213 28.17 -21.03 13.67
N GLU A 214 27.56 -22.15 13.29
CA GLU A 214 28.09 -23.14 12.36
C GLU A 214 27.84 -22.80 10.89
N GLN A 215 27.06 -21.76 10.61
CA GLN A 215 26.70 -21.33 9.25
C GLN A 215 27.67 -20.26 8.74
N ILE A 216 27.95 -20.31 7.45
CA ILE A 216 28.70 -19.24 6.74
C ILE A 216 27.71 -18.60 5.78
N LEU A 217 27.43 -17.32 5.98
CA LEU A 217 26.58 -16.56 5.07
C LEU A 217 27.43 -15.74 4.10
N ASP A 218 27.16 -15.89 2.81
CA ASP A 218 27.76 -15.08 1.74
C ASP A 218 26.82 -13.90 1.45
N LEU A 219 27.28 -12.70 1.75
CA LEU A 219 26.51 -11.47 1.63
C LEU A 219 27.01 -10.65 0.43
N ASN A 220 26.07 -10.20 -0.39
CA ASN A 220 26.30 -9.22 -1.44
C ASN A 220 25.39 -8.03 -1.24
N VAL A 221 25.97 -6.87 -0.94
CA VAL A 221 25.25 -5.62 -0.69
C VAL A 221 25.39 -4.73 -1.91
N ALA A 222 24.28 -4.30 -2.49
CA ALA A 222 24.22 -3.41 -3.64
C ALA A 222 23.45 -2.13 -3.32
N PRO A 223 23.80 -0.98 -3.92
CA PRO A 223 23.00 0.22 -3.78
C PRO A 223 21.77 0.14 -4.67
N ILE A 224 20.59 0.52 -4.13
CA ILE A 224 19.41 0.76 -4.94
C ILE A 224 19.28 2.26 -5.16
N LEU A 225 19.24 2.65 -6.43
CA LEU A 225 19.08 4.04 -6.85
C LEU A 225 17.74 4.21 -7.56
N ASP A 226 17.10 5.35 -7.39
CA ASP A 226 15.94 5.71 -8.19
C ASP A 226 16.35 6.12 -9.63
N LYS A 227 15.35 6.42 -10.48
CA LYS A 227 15.55 6.85 -11.87
C LYS A 227 16.37 8.16 -12.02
N ASN A 228 16.52 8.92 -10.97
CA ASN A 228 17.28 10.18 -10.94
C ASN A 228 18.66 9.99 -10.29
N GLY A 229 19.02 8.77 -9.87
CA GLY A 229 20.27 8.45 -9.21
C GLY A 229 20.26 8.69 -7.70
N TYR A 230 19.11 9.02 -7.07
CA TYR A 230 19.04 9.17 -5.63
C TYR A 230 19.09 7.80 -4.93
N TYR A 231 19.88 7.75 -3.86
CA TYR A 231 20.04 6.53 -3.07
C TYR A 231 18.79 6.22 -2.25
N ILE A 232 18.14 5.10 -2.57
CA ILE A 232 16.95 4.59 -1.87
C ILE A 232 17.37 3.79 -0.64
N GLY A 233 18.45 3.01 -0.73
CA GLY A 233 18.96 2.22 0.36
C GLY A 233 19.80 1.02 -0.10
N PRO A 234 20.46 0.32 0.85
CA PRO A 234 21.19 -0.89 0.58
C PRO A 234 20.23 -2.07 0.39
N MET A 235 20.47 -2.88 -0.63
CA MET A 235 19.84 -4.20 -0.80
C MET A 235 20.91 -5.27 -0.54
N VAL A 236 20.59 -6.20 0.33
CA VAL A 236 21.42 -7.37 0.65
C VAL A 236 20.81 -8.59 0.00
N SER A 237 21.58 -9.29 -0.85
CA SER A 237 21.28 -10.67 -1.22
C SER A 237 22.26 -11.59 -0.48
N TRP A 238 21.78 -12.75 -0.03
CA TRP A 238 22.58 -13.64 0.79
C TRP A 238 22.16 -15.11 0.66
N SER A 239 23.09 -16.01 0.95
CA SER A 239 22.91 -17.47 0.89
C SER A 239 23.73 -18.15 1.98
#